data_a5459148bc91c8f6d0d90407056ea658
#
_entry.id   a5459148bc91c8f6d0d90407056ea658
#
_cell.length_a   1.000
_cell.length_b   1.000
_cell.length_c   1.000
_cell.angle_alpha   90.00
_cell.angle_beta   90.00
_cell.angle_gamma   90.00
#
_symmetry.space_group_name_H-M   'P 1'
#
loop_
_entity.id
_entity.type
_entity.pdbx_description
1 polymer ?
#
loop_
_entity_poly.entity_id
_entity_poly.type
_entity_poly.pdbx_seq_one_letter_code
_entity_poly.pdbx_strand_id
1 'polypeptide(L)'
;VVRALLPLAKGVVAVPVHEPSKPVIALRRVGESDLFEGMLEEENEIYAYDLAITWGDGEQWRTRDAFSFLPTISDNDLYLFNRGDERRIYEKLGAHPRCIDGVDGTSFAVWAPNAQRVSVVGDFNGWDGRHHPMRMLGQSGVWELFAPGCGVGSHYKFQILTGDGDLQEKTDPFGLFFEIAPKTASIVWDNSGFAWSDADWIRQREEANPLARPMS
;
A
#
# COMPACT_ATOMS: atom_id res chain seq x y z
N VAL A 1 -0.12 19.88 -8.89
CA VAL A 1 0.06 20.21 -7.46
C VAL A 1 0.64 19.00 -6.75
N VAL A 2 1.75 19.16 -6.02
CA VAL A 2 2.34 18.14 -5.14
C VAL A 2 2.05 18.55 -3.70
N ARG A 3 1.58 17.60 -2.90
CA ARG A 3 1.31 17.77 -1.46
C ARG A 3 1.94 16.65 -0.67
N ALA A 4 2.59 17.01 0.44
CA ALA A 4 3.19 16.04 1.34
C ALA A 4 2.93 16.43 2.79
N LEU A 5 2.42 15.50 3.59
CA LEU A 5 2.25 15.68 5.04
C LEU A 5 3.47 15.06 5.73
N LEU A 6 4.38 15.90 6.19
CA LEU A 6 5.68 15.50 6.74
C LEU A 6 5.93 16.19 8.08
N PRO A 7 5.43 15.59 9.17
CA PRO A 7 5.68 16.11 10.52
C PRO A 7 7.18 16.27 10.79
N LEU A 8 7.56 17.40 11.38
CA LEU A 8 8.94 17.74 11.75
C LEU A 8 9.91 18.06 10.58
N ALA A 9 9.48 17.95 9.31
CA ALA A 9 10.33 18.37 8.20
C ALA A 9 10.53 19.91 8.21
N LYS A 10 11.73 20.37 7.91
CA LYS A 10 12.05 21.80 7.74
C LYS A 10 11.87 22.27 6.30
N GLY A 11 12.14 21.39 5.35
CA GLY A 11 12.04 21.70 3.94
C GLY A 11 11.78 20.46 3.11
N VAL A 12 11.05 20.61 2.02
CA VAL A 12 10.69 19.54 1.09
C VAL A 12 10.84 20.03 -0.33
N VAL A 13 11.47 19.20 -1.16
CA VAL A 13 11.66 19.49 -2.59
C VAL A 13 11.25 18.25 -3.38
N ALA A 14 10.39 18.42 -4.39
CA ALA A 14 10.09 17.35 -5.33
C ALA A 14 11.11 17.41 -6.50
N VAL A 15 11.82 16.31 -6.70
CA VAL A 15 12.91 16.18 -7.67
C VAL A 15 12.50 15.14 -8.73
N PRO A 16 12.42 15.51 -10.02
CA PRO A 16 12.13 14.56 -11.09
C PRO A 16 13.10 13.37 -11.13
N VAL A 17 12.62 12.19 -11.46
CA VAL A 17 13.44 10.96 -11.42
C VAL A 17 13.95 10.57 -12.80
N HIS A 18 13.06 10.48 -13.80
CA HIS A 18 13.41 9.98 -15.13
C HIS A 18 13.60 11.09 -16.19
N GLU A 19 13.17 12.28 -15.87
CA GLU A 19 13.17 13.41 -16.79
C GLU A 19 13.91 14.62 -16.18
N PRO A 20 15.26 14.67 -16.31
CA PRO A 20 16.06 15.77 -15.72
C PRO A 20 15.69 17.16 -16.25
N SER A 21 15.00 17.22 -17.41
CA SER A 21 14.50 18.47 -18.00
C SER A 21 13.28 19.06 -17.28
N LYS A 22 12.57 18.24 -16.51
CA LYS A 22 11.43 18.69 -15.72
C LYS A 22 11.91 19.52 -14.52
N PRO A 23 11.15 20.55 -14.12
CA PRO A 23 11.56 21.43 -13.04
C PRO A 23 11.51 20.76 -11.67
N VAL A 24 12.45 21.15 -10.84
CA VAL A 24 12.44 20.83 -9.40
C VAL A 24 11.46 21.74 -8.69
N ILE A 25 10.61 21.20 -7.82
CA ILE A 25 9.58 21.95 -7.13
C ILE A 25 9.91 22.07 -5.64
N ALA A 26 10.19 23.29 -5.17
CA ALA A 26 10.26 23.54 -3.74
C ALA A 26 8.83 23.63 -3.18
N LEU A 27 8.50 22.74 -2.23
CA LEU A 27 7.23 22.77 -1.55
C LEU A 27 7.29 23.77 -0.38
N ARG A 28 6.23 24.56 -0.23
CA ARG A 28 6.10 25.52 0.87
C ARG A 28 5.18 24.96 1.93
N ARG A 29 5.51 25.19 3.19
CA ARG A 29 4.67 24.81 4.32
C ARG A 29 3.36 25.63 4.28
N VAL A 30 2.24 24.95 4.44
CA VAL A 30 0.91 25.56 4.46
C VAL A 30 0.59 26.04 5.89
N GLY A 31 0.74 27.33 6.12
CA GLY A 31 0.55 27.92 7.46
C GLY A 31 1.49 27.33 8.50
N GLU A 32 0.97 27.01 9.67
CA GLU A 32 1.69 26.35 10.76
C GLU A 32 1.53 24.81 10.76
N SER A 33 0.93 24.26 9.70
CA SER A 33 0.70 22.80 9.59
C SER A 33 1.96 22.06 9.15
N ASP A 34 1.94 20.74 9.26
CA ASP A 34 2.99 19.86 8.71
C ASP A 34 2.76 19.53 7.22
N LEU A 35 1.79 20.17 6.58
CA LEU A 35 1.50 20.02 5.16
C LEU A 35 2.42 20.92 4.34
N PHE A 36 3.05 20.36 3.34
CA PHE A 36 3.83 21.07 2.33
C PHE A 36 3.12 20.98 0.99
N GLU A 37 3.09 22.10 0.25
CA GLU A 37 2.44 22.17 -1.06
C GLU A 37 3.35 22.89 -2.06
N GLY A 38 3.41 22.37 -3.28
CA GLY A 38 4.06 22.99 -4.43
C GLY A 38 3.22 22.83 -5.69
N MET A 39 3.24 23.82 -6.56
CA MET A 39 2.50 23.83 -7.82
C MET A 39 3.42 24.20 -8.97
N LEU A 40 3.26 23.51 -10.10
CA LEU A 40 3.77 23.92 -11.41
C LEU A 40 2.58 24.34 -12.26
N GLU A 41 2.58 25.57 -12.70
CA GLU A 41 1.48 26.15 -13.46
C GLU A 41 1.50 25.73 -14.94
N GLU A 42 2.68 25.34 -15.47
CA GLU A 42 2.88 25.03 -16.88
C GLU A 42 2.90 23.52 -17.20
N GLU A 43 2.82 22.64 -16.18
CA GLU A 43 2.84 21.19 -16.36
C GLU A 43 1.46 20.58 -16.27
N ASN A 44 1.04 19.97 -17.37
CA ASN A 44 -0.26 19.27 -17.47
C ASN A 44 -0.12 17.74 -17.25
N GLU A 45 1.10 17.22 -17.22
CA GLU A 45 1.38 15.80 -17.06
C GLU A 45 1.94 15.48 -15.68
N ILE A 46 1.47 14.39 -15.11
CA ILE A 46 2.04 13.83 -13.86
C ILE A 46 3.31 13.08 -14.23
N TYR A 47 4.43 13.46 -13.64
CA TYR A 47 5.71 12.76 -13.80
C TYR A 47 6.19 12.18 -12.48
N ALA A 48 7.06 11.16 -12.57
CA ALA A 48 7.63 10.52 -11.40
C ALA A 48 8.63 11.45 -10.70
N TYR A 49 8.48 11.63 -9.39
CA TYR A 49 9.36 12.47 -8.57
C TYR A 49 9.68 11.82 -7.23
N ASP A 50 10.84 12.13 -6.70
CA ASP A 50 11.21 11.84 -5.32
C ASP A 50 11.03 13.09 -4.46
N LEU A 51 10.68 12.89 -3.20
CA LEU A 51 10.72 13.93 -2.19
C LEU A 51 12.11 13.93 -1.54
N ALA A 52 12.83 15.04 -1.69
CA ALA A 52 14.03 15.34 -0.90
C ALA A 52 13.59 16.12 0.33
N ILE A 53 13.68 15.49 1.50
CA ILE A 53 13.18 15.99 2.77
C ILE A 53 14.37 16.41 3.62
N THR A 54 14.35 17.63 4.15
CA THR A 54 15.32 18.12 5.13
C THR A 54 14.66 18.13 6.51
N TRP A 55 15.19 17.37 7.44
CA TRP A 55 14.71 17.26 8.81
C TRP A 55 15.26 18.34 9.74
N GLY A 56 14.74 18.38 10.96
CA GLY A 56 15.07 19.35 11.98
C GLY A 56 16.55 19.41 12.38
N ASP A 57 17.24 18.30 12.34
CA ASP A 57 18.67 18.11 12.63
C ASP A 57 19.59 18.40 11.43
N GLY A 58 19.00 18.68 10.25
CA GLY A 58 19.72 18.92 9.00
C GLY A 58 19.96 17.65 8.16
N GLU A 59 19.55 16.48 8.63
CA GLU A 59 19.59 15.26 7.81
C GLU A 59 18.72 15.41 6.57
N GLN A 60 19.18 14.85 5.46
CA GLN A 60 18.46 14.85 4.19
C GLN A 60 18.12 13.42 3.81
N TRP A 61 16.84 13.20 3.57
CA TRP A 61 16.31 11.94 3.08
C TRP A 61 15.72 12.14 1.69
N ARG A 62 15.87 11.13 0.85
CA ARG A 62 15.22 11.08 -0.44
C ARG A 62 14.37 9.83 -0.53
N THR A 63 13.10 9.99 -0.81
CA THR A 63 12.14 8.89 -0.92
C THR A 63 11.19 9.14 -2.09
N ARG A 64 10.76 8.09 -2.76
CA ARG A 64 9.68 8.19 -3.73
C ARG A 64 8.38 8.49 -2.98
N ASP A 65 7.62 9.46 -3.47
CA ASP A 65 6.29 9.72 -2.93
C ASP A 65 5.36 8.55 -3.21
N ALA A 66 4.73 8.00 -2.17
CA ALA A 66 3.76 6.92 -2.29
C ALA A 66 2.58 7.28 -3.22
N PHE A 67 2.21 8.56 -3.27
CA PHE A 67 1.13 9.06 -4.12
C PHE A 67 1.54 9.31 -5.58
N SER A 68 2.82 9.23 -5.91
CA SER A 68 3.30 9.30 -7.31
C SER A 68 3.02 8.01 -8.09
N PHE A 69 2.67 6.92 -7.42
CA PHE A 69 2.31 5.65 -8.05
C PHE A 69 0.82 5.60 -8.37
N LEU A 70 0.48 5.08 -9.55
CA LEU A 70 -0.90 4.82 -9.92
C LEU A 70 -1.46 3.65 -9.12
N PRO A 71 -2.80 3.55 -8.99
CA PRO A 71 -3.44 2.39 -8.37
C PRO A 71 -3.03 1.08 -9.05
N THR A 72 -2.81 0.03 -8.26
CA THR A 72 -2.48 -1.30 -8.77
C THR A 72 -3.73 -2.15 -9.06
N ILE A 73 -4.89 -1.71 -8.57
CA ILE A 73 -6.20 -2.33 -8.78
C ILE A 73 -6.93 -1.55 -9.87
N SER A 74 -7.31 -2.21 -10.95
CA SER A 74 -7.99 -1.56 -12.07
C SER A 74 -9.49 -1.36 -11.83
N ASP A 75 -10.11 -0.47 -12.60
CA ASP A 75 -11.56 -0.26 -12.56
C ASP A 75 -12.34 -1.53 -12.88
N ASN A 76 -11.82 -2.40 -13.76
CA ASN A 76 -12.43 -3.68 -14.05
C ASN A 76 -12.38 -4.65 -12.85
N ASP A 77 -11.25 -4.68 -12.12
CA ASP A 77 -11.14 -5.47 -10.88
C ASP A 77 -12.18 -5.01 -9.85
N LEU A 78 -12.31 -3.69 -9.67
CA LEU A 78 -13.29 -3.10 -8.75
C LEU A 78 -14.73 -3.38 -9.19
N TYR A 79 -15.01 -3.35 -10.48
CA TYR A 79 -16.33 -3.68 -11.01
C TYR A 79 -16.69 -5.14 -10.73
N LEU A 80 -15.78 -6.08 -11.00
CA LEU A 80 -15.99 -7.50 -10.72
C LEU A 80 -16.12 -7.78 -9.23
N PHE A 81 -15.30 -7.11 -8.41
CA PHE A 81 -15.36 -7.21 -6.95
C PHE A 81 -16.74 -6.77 -6.41
N ASN A 82 -17.21 -5.61 -6.82
CA ASN A 82 -18.51 -5.09 -6.37
C ASN A 82 -19.71 -5.94 -6.82
N ARG A 83 -19.56 -6.70 -7.90
CA ARG A 83 -20.54 -7.68 -8.35
C ARG A 83 -20.46 -9.02 -7.63
N GLY A 84 -19.37 -9.28 -6.89
CA GLY A 84 -19.08 -10.59 -6.29
C GLY A 84 -18.56 -11.62 -7.29
N ASP A 85 -18.12 -11.20 -8.47
CA ASP A 85 -17.62 -12.06 -9.54
C ASP A 85 -16.08 -12.24 -9.49
N GLU A 86 -15.36 -11.42 -8.70
CA GLU A 86 -13.90 -11.50 -8.54
C GLU A 86 -13.51 -12.64 -7.59
N ARG A 87 -13.15 -13.78 -8.18
CA ARG A 87 -12.80 -15.00 -7.41
C ARG A 87 -11.37 -15.00 -6.86
N ARG A 88 -10.51 -14.12 -7.39
CA ARG A 88 -9.10 -14.03 -7.02
C ARG A 88 -8.78 -12.71 -6.30
N ILE A 89 -9.76 -12.20 -5.57
CA ILE A 89 -9.60 -10.94 -4.84
C ILE A 89 -8.44 -10.96 -3.84
N TYR A 90 -8.06 -12.14 -3.35
CA TYR A 90 -6.88 -12.32 -2.48
C TYR A 90 -5.55 -11.98 -3.15
N GLU A 91 -5.49 -11.84 -4.48
CA GLU A 91 -4.32 -11.37 -5.22
C GLU A 91 -4.27 -9.84 -5.32
N LYS A 92 -5.34 -9.17 -4.91
CA LYS A 92 -5.52 -7.72 -4.97
C LYS A 92 -5.55 -7.10 -3.58
N LEU A 93 -6.40 -7.64 -2.68
CA LEU A 93 -6.49 -7.21 -1.29
C LEU A 93 -5.39 -7.86 -0.46
N GLY A 94 -4.95 -7.16 0.59
CA GLY A 94 -3.85 -7.58 1.43
C GLY A 94 -2.57 -6.78 1.19
N ALA A 95 -1.42 -7.38 1.50
CA ALA A 95 -0.10 -6.81 1.31
C ALA A 95 0.69 -7.63 0.29
N HIS A 96 1.02 -7.02 -0.84
CA HIS A 96 1.72 -7.67 -1.94
C HIS A 96 3.05 -6.98 -2.26
N PRO A 97 4.20 -7.60 -1.93
CA PRO A 97 5.51 -7.12 -2.37
C PRO A 97 5.58 -6.99 -3.88
N ARG A 98 6.04 -5.85 -4.38
CA ARG A 98 6.11 -5.55 -5.82
C ARG A 98 7.28 -4.63 -6.14
N CYS A 99 7.71 -4.65 -7.38
CA CYS A 99 8.56 -3.62 -7.95
C CYS A 99 7.73 -2.81 -8.97
N ILE A 100 7.53 -1.51 -8.73
CA ILE A 100 6.80 -0.61 -9.61
C ILE A 100 7.73 0.51 -10.04
N ASP A 101 7.90 0.72 -11.34
CA ASP A 101 8.79 1.72 -11.92
C ASP A 101 10.24 1.66 -11.39
N GLY A 102 10.73 0.43 -11.15
CA GLY A 102 12.06 0.17 -10.61
C GLY A 102 12.20 0.46 -9.10
N VAL A 103 11.09 0.67 -8.40
CA VAL A 103 11.07 0.90 -6.94
C VAL A 103 10.44 -0.30 -6.26
N ASP A 104 11.21 -0.96 -5.39
CA ASP A 104 10.72 -2.03 -4.55
C ASP A 104 9.85 -1.48 -3.41
N GLY A 105 8.77 -2.20 -3.11
CA GLY A 105 7.84 -1.81 -2.08
C GLY A 105 6.70 -2.82 -1.92
N THR A 106 5.67 -2.42 -1.20
CA THR A 106 4.48 -3.26 -0.97
C THR A 106 3.21 -2.50 -1.34
N SER A 107 2.36 -3.11 -2.17
CA SER A 107 0.99 -2.65 -2.39
C SER A 107 0.11 -3.15 -1.25
N PHE A 108 -0.55 -2.23 -0.56
CA PHE A 108 -1.53 -2.51 0.48
C PHE A 108 -2.93 -2.18 -0.03
N ALA A 109 -3.86 -3.10 0.14
CA ALA A 109 -5.25 -2.84 -0.19
C ALA A 109 -6.20 -3.50 0.80
N VAL A 110 -7.25 -2.78 1.21
CA VAL A 110 -8.27 -3.28 2.14
C VAL A 110 -9.65 -2.77 1.78
N TRP A 111 -10.66 -3.60 1.95
CA TRP A 111 -12.04 -3.19 1.81
C TRP A 111 -12.59 -2.70 3.15
N ALA A 112 -12.89 -1.40 3.21
CA ALA A 112 -13.43 -0.72 4.38
C ALA A 112 -14.45 0.36 3.93
N PRO A 113 -15.65 -0.06 3.47
CA PRO A 113 -16.61 0.84 2.80
C PRO A 113 -17.19 1.92 3.72
N ASN A 114 -17.20 1.66 5.03
CA ASN A 114 -17.75 2.60 6.02
C ASN A 114 -16.68 3.48 6.69
N ALA A 115 -15.41 3.37 6.25
CA ALA A 115 -14.33 4.16 6.81
C ALA A 115 -14.37 5.59 6.26
N GLN A 116 -14.09 6.58 7.11
CA GLN A 116 -13.83 7.95 6.70
C GLN A 116 -12.39 8.11 6.18
N ARG A 117 -11.46 7.36 6.76
CA ARG A 117 -10.04 7.32 6.38
C ARG A 117 -9.45 5.96 6.74
N VAL A 118 -8.57 5.48 5.89
CA VAL A 118 -7.72 4.32 6.17
C VAL A 118 -6.26 4.73 5.98
N SER A 119 -5.41 4.27 6.88
CA SER A 119 -3.95 4.39 6.74
C SER A 119 -3.31 3.04 6.99
N VAL A 120 -2.20 2.75 6.32
CA VAL A 120 -1.36 1.63 6.71
C VAL A 120 -0.32 2.11 7.70
N VAL A 121 -0.18 1.39 8.82
CA VAL A 121 0.78 1.67 9.90
C VAL A 121 1.67 0.47 10.13
N GLY A 122 2.92 0.69 10.45
CA GLY A 122 3.86 -0.40 10.66
C GLY A 122 5.26 0.06 11.01
N ASP A 123 6.21 -0.88 11.06
CA ASP A 123 7.60 -0.60 11.40
C ASP A 123 8.24 0.43 10.45
N PHE A 124 7.83 0.43 9.18
CA PHE A 124 8.37 1.30 8.12
C PHE A 124 7.94 2.78 8.24
N ASN A 125 7.00 3.10 9.12
CA ASN A 125 6.55 4.49 9.33
C ASN A 125 6.36 4.85 10.81
N GLY A 126 6.99 4.09 11.71
CA GLY A 126 6.90 4.32 13.16
C GLY A 126 5.48 4.19 13.72
N TRP A 127 4.61 3.42 13.05
CA TRP A 127 3.21 3.21 13.43
C TRP A 127 2.37 4.50 13.41
N ASP A 128 2.79 5.50 12.61
CA ASP A 128 2.08 6.78 12.46
C ASP A 128 1.28 6.81 11.16
N GLY A 129 -0.05 6.74 11.26
CA GLY A 129 -0.96 6.73 10.12
C GLY A 129 -0.98 8.03 9.29
N ARG A 130 -0.32 9.10 9.75
CA ARG A 130 -0.19 10.34 8.99
C ARG A 130 0.76 10.22 7.81
N HIS A 131 1.70 9.28 7.87
CA HIS A 131 2.71 9.08 6.83
C HIS A 131 2.18 8.32 5.59
N HIS A 132 1.28 7.37 5.80
CA HIS A 132 0.78 6.50 4.73
C HIS A 132 -0.76 6.42 4.73
N PRO A 133 -1.48 7.56 4.57
CA PRO A 133 -2.91 7.51 4.33
C PRO A 133 -3.19 6.88 2.97
N MET A 134 -4.18 5.99 2.92
CA MET A 134 -4.56 5.29 1.71
C MET A 134 -5.62 6.08 0.93
N ARG A 135 -5.63 5.90 -0.40
CA ARG A 135 -6.67 6.46 -1.26
C ARG A 135 -7.82 5.48 -1.42
N MET A 136 -9.04 5.98 -1.38
CA MET A 136 -10.21 5.21 -1.74
C MET A 136 -10.34 5.16 -3.27
N LEU A 137 -10.53 3.96 -3.81
CA LEU A 137 -10.67 3.74 -5.25
C LEU A 137 -12.14 3.93 -5.68
N GLY A 138 -12.43 5.13 -6.15
CA GLY A 138 -13.79 5.53 -6.53
C GLY A 138 -14.79 5.40 -5.37
N GLN A 139 -15.88 4.68 -5.58
CA GLN A 139 -16.92 4.37 -4.58
C GLN A 139 -16.95 2.88 -4.21
N SER A 140 -15.87 2.14 -4.49
CA SER A 140 -15.83 0.69 -4.25
C SER A 140 -15.75 0.30 -2.78
N GLY A 141 -15.36 1.23 -1.91
CA GLY A 141 -15.00 0.95 -0.52
C GLY A 141 -13.62 0.30 -0.36
N VAL A 142 -12.88 0.09 -1.45
CA VAL A 142 -11.51 -0.41 -1.44
C VAL A 142 -10.55 0.77 -1.27
N TRP A 143 -9.65 0.65 -0.30
CA TRP A 143 -8.58 1.59 -0.02
C TRP A 143 -7.26 0.96 -0.44
N GLU A 144 -6.38 1.74 -1.06
CA GLU A 144 -5.13 1.25 -1.64
C GLU A 144 -4.01 2.25 -1.49
N LEU A 145 -2.77 1.74 -1.32
CA LEU A 145 -1.54 2.51 -1.36
C LEU A 145 -0.37 1.59 -1.71
N PHE A 146 0.54 2.04 -2.57
CA PHE A 146 1.88 1.46 -2.68
C PHE A 146 2.83 2.18 -1.74
N ALA A 147 3.48 1.43 -0.83
CA ALA A 147 4.47 1.97 0.12
C ALA A 147 5.89 1.63 -0.37
N PRO A 148 6.63 2.60 -0.95
CA PRO A 148 8.02 2.41 -1.37
C PRO A 148 8.91 2.00 -0.20
N GLY A 149 9.84 1.08 -0.43
CA GLY A 149 10.81 0.63 0.59
C GLY A 149 10.23 -0.29 1.67
N CYS A 150 8.92 -0.52 1.69
CA CYS A 150 8.32 -1.49 2.59
C CYS A 150 8.49 -2.90 2.01
N GLY A 151 9.29 -3.74 2.65
CA GLY A 151 9.65 -5.08 2.17
C GLY A 151 9.05 -6.21 3.00
N VAL A 152 9.35 -7.44 2.55
CA VAL A 152 9.01 -8.69 3.26
C VAL A 152 9.56 -8.66 4.68
N GLY A 153 8.77 -9.11 5.65
CA GLY A 153 9.09 -9.11 7.08
C GLY A 153 8.60 -7.88 7.84
N SER A 154 8.17 -6.81 7.14
CA SER A 154 7.63 -5.62 7.80
C SER A 154 6.30 -5.92 8.49
N HIS A 155 6.17 -5.52 9.77
CA HIS A 155 4.91 -5.62 10.50
C HIS A 155 4.00 -4.46 10.14
N TYR A 156 2.71 -4.73 10.03
CA TYR A 156 1.73 -3.69 9.68
C TYR A 156 0.33 -3.98 10.21
N LYS A 157 -0.49 -2.93 10.26
CA LYS A 157 -1.93 -2.96 10.47
C LYS A 157 -2.61 -1.91 9.60
N PHE A 158 -3.91 -2.02 9.45
CA PHE A 158 -4.74 -0.93 8.93
C PHE A 158 -5.30 -0.11 10.10
N GLN A 159 -5.02 1.20 10.07
CA GLN A 159 -5.60 2.16 10.99
C GLN A 159 -6.81 2.81 10.32
N ILE A 160 -7.98 2.59 10.88
CA ILE A 160 -9.26 2.96 10.29
C ILE A 160 -9.94 4.02 11.16
N LEU A 161 -10.24 5.17 10.58
CA LEU A 161 -11.14 6.16 11.17
C LEU A 161 -12.57 5.80 10.75
N THR A 162 -13.39 5.43 11.72
CA THR A 162 -14.78 5.04 11.48
C THR A 162 -15.69 6.25 11.22
N GLY A 163 -16.92 6.00 10.74
CA GLY A 163 -17.93 7.04 10.55
C GLY A 163 -18.28 7.80 11.83
N ASP A 164 -18.16 7.15 12.99
CA ASP A 164 -18.44 7.73 14.30
C ASP A 164 -17.25 8.52 14.89
N GLY A 165 -16.11 8.53 14.20
CA GLY A 165 -14.91 9.27 14.60
C GLY A 165 -13.93 8.45 15.45
N ASP A 166 -14.17 7.16 15.68
CA ASP A 166 -13.26 6.28 16.41
C ASP A 166 -12.09 5.86 15.53
N LEU A 167 -10.88 5.88 16.11
CA LEU A 167 -9.69 5.38 15.46
C LEU A 167 -9.39 3.95 15.92
N GLN A 168 -9.40 3.01 14.98
CA GLN A 168 -9.20 1.59 15.27
C GLN A 168 -8.07 1.02 14.45
N GLU A 169 -7.24 0.16 15.06
CA GLU A 169 -6.24 -0.63 14.34
C GLU A 169 -6.75 -2.05 14.12
N LYS A 170 -6.68 -2.51 12.89
CA LYS A 170 -7.15 -3.84 12.46
C LYS A 170 -6.03 -4.62 11.79
N THR A 171 -5.98 -5.91 12.13
CA THR A 171 -5.21 -6.90 11.38
C THR A 171 -5.75 -7.02 9.96
N ASP A 172 -4.89 -7.31 9.00
CA ASP A 172 -5.30 -7.51 7.62
C ASP A 172 -6.10 -8.81 7.46
N PRO A 173 -7.35 -8.76 6.98
CA PRO A 173 -8.14 -9.97 6.73
C PRO A 173 -7.58 -10.85 5.60
N PHE A 174 -6.75 -10.29 4.71
CA PHE A 174 -6.08 -11.00 3.62
C PHE A 174 -4.59 -11.22 3.89
N GLY A 175 -4.11 -10.97 5.13
CA GLY A 175 -2.72 -11.17 5.50
C GLY A 175 -2.29 -12.63 5.31
N LEU A 176 -1.08 -12.84 4.78
CA LEU A 176 -0.52 -14.17 4.55
C LEU A 176 0.27 -14.68 5.76
N PHE A 177 0.80 -13.77 6.57
CA PHE A 177 1.58 -14.10 7.75
C PHE A 177 1.28 -13.13 8.90
N PHE A 178 1.37 -13.61 10.15
CA PHE A 178 0.94 -12.87 11.33
C PHE A 178 1.91 -13.08 12.48
N GLU A 179 1.94 -12.12 13.41
CA GLU A 179 2.59 -12.29 14.69
C GLU A 179 1.95 -13.40 15.53
N ILE A 180 2.75 -13.97 16.43
CA ILE A 180 2.26 -14.96 17.40
C ILE A 180 1.49 -14.23 18.51
N ALA A 181 0.33 -14.75 18.88
CA ALA A 181 -0.48 -14.22 19.97
C ALA A 181 0.36 -14.03 21.27
N PRO A 182 0.15 -12.97 22.05
CA PRO A 182 -0.99 -12.03 22.01
C PRO A 182 -0.85 -10.86 21.03
N LYS A 183 0.24 -10.77 20.29
CA LYS A 183 0.43 -9.76 19.27
C LYS A 183 -0.52 -10.00 18.09
N THR A 184 -0.83 -8.94 17.34
CA THR A 184 -1.88 -8.97 16.32
C THR A 184 -1.53 -8.26 15.02
N ALA A 185 -0.26 -7.93 14.77
CA ALA A 185 0.13 -7.36 13.51
C ALA A 185 0.17 -8.42 12.40
N SER A 186 -0.16 -8.01 11.19
CA SER A 186 0.13 -8.75 9.98
C SER A 186 1.58 -8.51 9.58
N ILE A 187 2.17 -9.44 8.86
CA ILE A 187 3.55 -9.36 8.37
C ILE A 187 3.52 -9.46 6.85
N VAL A 188 4.19 -8.53 6.18
CA VAL A 188 4.37 -8.59 4.73
C VAL A 188 5.12 -9.87 4.38
N TRP A 189 4.52 -10.71 3.52
CA TRP A 189 5.07 -12.01 3.18
C TRP A 189 4.97 -12.31 1.70
N ASP A 190 5.93 -13.08 1.19
CA ASP A 190 5.93 -13.56 -0.18
C ASP A 190 5.93 -15.09 -0.20
N ASN A 191 4.90 -15.68 -0.76
CA ASN A 191 4.75 -17.13 -0.93
C ASN A 191 5.30 -17.64 -2.27
N SER A 192 5.80 -16.77 -3.15
CA SER A 192 6.22 -17.14 -4.51
C SER A 192 7.36 -18.15 -4.54
N GLY A 193 8.22 -18.18 -3.51
CA GLY A 193 9.32 -19.11 -3.37
C GLY A 193 8.92 -20.49 -2.83
N PHE A 194 7.65 -20.73 -2.48
CA PHE A 194 7.23 -22.02 -1.95
C PHE A 194 6.95 -23.02 -3.08
N ALA A 195 7.68 -24.10 -3.12
CA ALA A 195 7.47 -25.20 -4.06
C ALA A 195 6.60 -26.30 -3.42
N TRP A 196 5.42 -26.52 -3.99
CA TRP A 196 4.54 -27.60 -3.56
C TRP A 196 5.13 -28.97 -3.95
N SER A 197 5.12 -29.93 -3.04
CA SER A 197 5.60 -31.29 -3.27
C SER A 197 4.47 -32.31 -3.48
N ASP A 198 3.28 -31.84 -3.84
CA ASP A 198 2.04 -32.61 -3.91
C ASP A 198 1.62 -33.02 -5.33
N ALA A 199 2.45 -32.79 -6.34
CA ALA A 199 2.15 -33.09 -7.74
C ALA A 199 1.73 -34.57 -7.96
N ASP A 200 2.38 -35.51 -7.27
CA ASP A 200 2.04 -36.93 -7.37
C ASP A 200 0.68 -37.23 -6.74
N TRP A 201 0.37 -36.60 -5.61
CA TRP A 201 -0.94 -36.74 -4.97
C TRP A 201 -2.06 -36.16 -5.84
N ILE A 202 -1.86 -34.99 -6.45
CA ILE A 202 -2.82 -34.36 -7.36
C ILE A 202 -3.11 -35.30 -8.54
N ARG A 203 -2.07 -35.84 -9.18
CA ARG A 203 -2.19 -36.79 -10.29
C ARG A 203 -2.96 -38.05 -9.89
N GLN A 204 -2.62 -38.66 -8.75
CA GLN A 204 -3.32 -39.83 -8.23
C GLN A 204 -4.80 -39.52 -7.91
N ARG A 205 -5.10 -38.30 -7.47
CA ARG A 205 -6.47 -37.87 -7.19
C ARG A 205 -7.27 -37.71 -8.48
N GLU A 206 -6.67 -37.17 -9.54
CA GLU A 206 -7.32 -37.01 -10.86
C GLU A 206 -7.63 -38.36 -11.52
N GLU A 207 -6.73 -39.33 -11.37
CA GLU A 207 -6.89 -40.69 -11.90
C GLU A 207 -7.86 -41.56 -11.02
N ALA A 208 -8.10 -41.15 -9.80
CA ALA A 208 -8.93 -41.91 -8.87
C ALA A 208 -10.43 -41.75 -9.17
N ASN A 209 -11.12 -42.89 -9.28
CA ASN A 209 -12.59 -42.86 -9.28
C ASN A 209 -13.09 -42.73 -7.83
N PRO A 210 -13.66 -41.58 -7.43
CA PRO A 210 -14.12 -41.37 -6.05
C PRO A 210 -15.28 -42.30 -5.65
N LEU A 211 -16.02 -42.86 -6.64
CA LEU A 211 -17.11 -43.79 -6.39
C LEU A 211 -16.63 -45.25 -6.16
N ALA A 212 -15.36 -45.55 -6.47
CA ALA A 212 -14.79 -46.89 -6.31
C ALA A 212 -13.98 -47.02 -5.01
N ARG A 213 -13.87 -45.97 -4.18
CA ARG A 213 -13.14 -45.99 -2.91
C ARG A 213 -14.05 -45.65 -1.75
N PRO A 214 -13.89 -46.35 -0.58
CA PRO A 214 -14.64 -45.95 0.60
C PRO A 214 -14.24 -44.52 1.01
N MET A 215 -15.23 -43.67 1.28
CA MET A 215 -15.03 -42.37 1.93
C MET A 215 -14.89 -42.62 3.43
N SER A 216 -13.72 -42.32 3.98
CA SER A 216 -13.46 -42.30 5.42
C SER A 216 -13.60 -40.88 5.96
#